data_5749e381a146329ccd32c39c9e0dea58
#
_entry.id   5749e381a146329ccd32c39c9e0dea58
#
_cell.length_a   1.000
_cell.length_b   1.000
_cell.length_c   1.000
_cell.angle_alpha   90.00
_cell.angle_beta   90.00
_cell.angle_gamma   90.00
#
_symmetry.space_group_name_H-M   'P 1'
#
loop_
_entity.id
_entity.type
_entity.pdbx_description
1 polymer ?
#
loop_
_entity_poly.entity_id
_entity_poly.type
_entity_poly.pdbx_seq_one_letter_code
_entity_poly.pdbx_strand_id
1 'polypeptide(L)'
;MNFPILSSLILLPSIGALFLFFTKSKSENKITAKYVALFTSLVNFFLSIYLWFLFDQTTSAFQFVEDRIWIKGLINYKVGVDGISILFIILTTFITPLCIISVNNSVTKRLNEFLIAILVMETFMIGVFCSLDLVVFYLFFEAGLIPMFLIIGIWGGARSCLLYTSDAADDSGC
;
A
#
# COMPACT_ATOMS: atom_id res chain seq x y z
N MET A 1 3.57 18.72 20.40
CA MET A 1 2.71 18.21 19.30
C MET A 1 3.50 17.12 18.63
N ASN A 2 3.23 15.87 18.92
CA ASN A 2 3.89 14.77 18.21
C ASN A 2 3.25 14.69 16.83
N PHE A 3 4.02 14.96 15.80
CA PHE A 3 3.58 14.83 14.43
C PHE A 3 3.20 13.36 14.17
N PRO A 4 2.00 13.05 13.65
CA PRO A 4 1.56 11.67 13.43
C PRO A 4 2.30 11.07 12.23
N ILE A 5 3.54 10.61 12.47
CA ILE A 5 4.44 10.13 11.41
C ILE A 5 3.88 8.87 10.77
N LEU A 6 3.35 7.93 11.55
CA LEU A 6 2.81 6.67 11.03
C LEU A 6 1.55 6.89 10.21
N SER A 7 0.61 7.70 10.72
CA SER A 7 -0.58 8.07 9.93
C SER A 7 -0.21 8.80 8.63
N SER A 8 0.81 9.65 8.65
CA SER A 8 1.30 10.33 7.44
C SER A 8 1.87 9.33 6.44
N LEU A 9 2.64 8.35 6.89
CA LEU A 9 3.26 7.32 6.06
C LEU A 9 2.22 6.39 5.43
N ILE A 10 1.14 6.07 6.17
CA ILE A 10 0.03 5.27 5.66
C ILE A 10 -0.79 6.07 4.62
N LEU A 11 -1.09 7.34 4.90
CA LEU A 11 -1.98 8.13 4.06
C LEU A 11 -1.33 8.72 2.80
N LEU A 12 -0.01 8.92 2.79
CA LEU A 12 0.69 9.56 1.69
C LEU A 12 0.50 8.85 0.34
N PRO A 13 0.63 7.50 0.22
CA PRO A 13 0.36 6.83 -1.05
C PRO A 13 -1.13 6.93 -1.46
N SER A 14 -2.07 6.91 -0.51
CA SER A 14 -3.49 7.12 -0.79
C SER A 14 -3.76 8.50 -1.39
N ILE A 15 -3.11 9.54 -0.88
CA ILE A 15 -3.21 10.90 -1.42
C ILE A 15 -2.67 10.94 -2.85
N GLY A 16 -1.54 10.28 -3.13
CA GLY A 16 -1.02 10.12 -4.48
C GLY A 16 -1.97 9.39 -5.42
N ALA A 17 -2.60 8.32 -4.95
CA ALA A 17 -3.61 7.57 -5.70
C ALA A 17 -4.85 8.43 -6.02
N LEU A 18 -5.35 9.21 -5.06
CA LEU A 18 -6.44 10.16 -5.26
C LEU A 18 -6.08 11.24 -6.27
N PHE A 19 -4.87 11.78 -6.19
CA PHE A 19 -4.40 12.78 -7.15
C PHE A 19 -4.37 12.21 -8.58
N LEU A 20 -3.89 10.98 -8.76
CA LEU A 20 -3.92 10.29 -10.04
C LEU A 20 -5.34 10.04 -10.54
N PHE A 21 -6.27 9.71 -9.64
CA PHE A 21 -7.67 9.49 -9.99
C PHE A 21 -8.33 10.77 -10.55
N PHE A 22 -8.09 11.93 -9.94
CA PHE A 22 -8.62 13.21 -10.40
C PHE A 22 -7.93 13.72 -11.68
N THR A 23 -6.64 13.44 -11.86
CA THR A 23 -5.90 13.85 -13.06
C THR A 23 -6.23 13.00 -14.27
N LYS A 24 -6.74 11.77 -14.09
CA LYS A 24 -7.20 10.87 -15.17
C LYS A 24 -8.22 11.55 -16.09
N SER A 25 -9.05 12.44 -15.55
CA SER A 25 -10.08 13.16 -16.32
C SER A 25 -9.53 14.19 -17.30
N LYS A 26 -8.28 14.65 -17.18
CA LYS A 26 -7.76 15.81 -17.92
C LYS A 26 -6.58 15.54 -18.88
N SER A 27 -5.91 14.40 -18.76
CA SER A 27 -4.68 14.19 -19.55
C SER A 27 -4.45 12.71 -19.88
N GLU A 28 -4.37 12.40 -21.17
CA GLU A 28 -3.91 11.10 -21.69
C GLU A 28 -2.39 10.88 -21.50
N ASN A 29 -1.69 11.72 -20.76
CA ASN A 29 -0.25 11.63 -20.58
C ASN A 29 0.13 10.53 -19.57
N LYS A 30 0.29 9.31 -20.08
CA LYS A 30 0.82 8.15 -19.34
C LYS A 30 2.13 8.46 -18.64
N ILE A 31 2.96 9.31 -19.22
CA ILE A 31 4.25 9.73 -18.69
C ILE A 31 4.07 10.52 -17.37
N THR A 32 3.16 11.48 -17.35
CA THR A 32 2.90 12.32 -16.17
C THR A 32 2.37 11.48 -15.00
N ALA A 33 1.44 10.55 -15.26
CA ALA A 33 0.92 9.67 -14.22
C ALA A 33 2.00 8.81 -13.58
N LYS A 34 2.93 8.28 -14.40
CA LYS A 34 4.06 7.51 -13.90
C LYS A 34 5.00 8.33 -13.02
N TYR A 35 5.33 9.57 -13.45
CA TYR A 35 6.16 10.45 -12.63
C TYR A 35 5.51 10.81 -11.29
N VAL A 36 4.21 11.07 -11.27
CA VAL A 36 3.48 11.36 -10.04
C VAL A 36 3.50 10.15 -9.11
N ALA A 37 3.19 8.96 -9.62
CA ALA A 37 3.25 7.73 -8.82
C ALA A 37 4.65 7.47 -8.28
N LEU A 38 5.67 7.61 -9.12
CA LEU A 38 7.07 7.43 -8.73
C LEU A 38 7.51 8.44 -7.68
N PHE A 39 7.17 9.71 -7.87
CA PHE A 39 7.48 10.76 -6.90
C PHE A 39 6.84 10.47 -5.54
N THR A 40 5.56 10.12 -5.53
CA THR A 40 4.82 9.80 -4.31
C THR A 40 5.44 8.62 -3.57
N SER A 41 5.76 7.52 -4.29
CA SER A 41 6.37 6.33 -3.69
C SER A 41 7.79 6.58 -3.19
N LEU A 42 8.58 7.40 -3.89
CA LEU A 42 9.92 7.80 -3.43
C LEU A 42 9.85 8.66 -2.16
N VAL A 43 8.95 9.64 -2.10
CA VAL A 43 8.76 10.46 -0.89
C VAL A 43 8.39 9.56 0.29
N ASN A 44 7.49 8.58 0.07
CA ASN A 44 7.12 7.63 1.11
C ASN A 44 8.29 6.74 1.56
N PHE A 45 9.11 6.30 0.63
CA PHE A 45 10.35 5.56 0.93
C PHE A 45 11.32 6.38 1.78
N PHE A 46 11.58 7.64 1.41
CA PHE A 46 12.44 8.50 2.23
C PHE A 46 11.86 8.77 3.62
N LEU A 47 10.53 8.89 3.73
CA LEU A 47 9.86 9.03 5.03
C LEU A 47 10.03 7.77 5.89
N SER A 48 9.98 6.56 5.29
CA SER A 48 10.22 5.32 6.02
C SER A 48 11.67 5.18 6.48
N ILE A 49 12.64 5.63 5.68
CA ILE A 49 14.05 5.71 6.09
C ILE A 49 14.23 6.71 7.23
N TYR A 50 13.59 7.86 7.16
CA TYR A 50 13.62 8.85 8.25
C TYR A 50 13.05 8.26 9.54
N LEU A 51 11.96 7.49 9.47
CA LEU A 51 11.41 6.77 10.63
C LEU A 51 12.42 5.77 11.21
N TRP A 52 13.18 5.07 10.36
CA TRP A 52 14.24 4.16 10.80
C TRP A 52 15.33 4.86 11.59
N PHE A 53 15.77 6.05 11.18
CA PHE A 53 16.79 6.82 11.91
C PHE A 53 16.30 7.33 13.27
N LEU A 54 14.99 7.55 13.41
CA LEU A 54 14.38 7.96 14.68
C LEU A 54 14.09 6.78 15.62
N PHE A 55 14.14 5.55 15.11
CA PHE A 55 13.81 4.35 15.87
C PHE A 55 14.89 4.01 16.88
N ASP A 56 14.50 3.87 18.17
CA ASP A 56 15.40 3.47 19.25
C ASP A 56 15.48 1.94 19.32
N GLN A 57 16.65 1.38 19.01
CA GLN A 57 16.91 -0.06 19.01
C GLN A 57 17.14 -0.64 20.42
N THR A 58 17.21 0.19 21.45
CA THR A 58 17.49 -0.25 22.84
C THR A 58 16.25 -0.70 23.59
N THR A 59 15.05 -0.34 23.10
CA THR A 59 13.76 -0.63 23.74
C THR A 59 13.00 -1.71 22.98
N SER A 60 12.40 -2.65 23.72
CA SER A 60 11.48 -3.67 23.18
C SER A 60 10.03 -3.19 23.10
N ALA A 61 9.74 -1.96 23.51
CA ALA A 61 8.40 -1.39 23.49
C ALA A 61 8.02 -0.90 22.09
N PHE A 62 6.72 -0.90 21.77
CA PHE A 62 6.22 -0.25 20.57
C PHE A 62 6.49 1.24 20.59
N GLN A 63 6.98 1.75 19.48
CA GLN A 63 7.35 3.16 19.33
C GLN A 63 6.41 3.88 18.37
N PHE A 64 6.41 5.22 18.44
CA PHE A 64 5.54 6.09 17.62
C PHE A 64 4.06 5.74 17.74
N VAL A 65 3.62 5.24 18.89
CA VAL A 65 2.25 4.82 19.11
C VAL A 65 1.30 6.00 18.95
N GLU A 66 0.39 5.88 17.99
CA GLU A 66 -0.72 6.79 17.77
C GLU A 66 -2.01 6.08 18.19
N ASP A 67 -2.67 6.59 19.22
CA ASP A 67 -3.94 6.04 19.72
C ASP A 67 -5.02 7.10 19.58
N ARG A 68 -6.04 6.80 18.76
CA ARG A 68 -7.19 7.66 18.54
C ARG A 68 -8.47 6.85 18.64
N ILE A 69 -9.39 7.30 19.44
CA ILE A 69 -10.71 6.68 19.55
C ILE A 69 -11.47 6.92 18.24
N TRP A 70 -11.69 5.88 17.47
CA TRP A 70 -12.47 5.96 16.23
C TRP A 70 -13.96 5.79 16.49
N ILE A 71 -14.35 4.68 17.16
CA ILE A 71 -15.73 4.45 17.59
C ILE A 71 -15.71 4.21 19.09
N LYS A 72 -16.32 5.11 19.87
CA LYS A 72 -16.34 5.01 21.33
C LYS A 72 -16.84 3.63 21.79
N GLY A 73 -15.97 2.92 22.47
CA GLY A 73 -16.26 1.61 23.08
C GLY A 73 -16.16 0.39 22.16
N LEU A 74 -15.81 0.54 20.86
CA LEU A 74 -15.69 -0.59 19.93
C LEU A 74 -14.34 -0.67 19.24
N ILE A 75 -13.84 0.43 18.67
CA ILE A 75 -12.64 0.41 17.80
C ILE A 75 -11.76 1.60 18.13
N ASN A 76 -10.51 1.32 18.45
CA ASN A 76 -9.47 2.33 18.58
C ASN A 76 -8.53 2.25 17.39
N TYR A 77 -8.37 3.35 16.67
CA TYR A 77 -7.29 3.46 15.70
C TYR A 77 -5.97 3.53 16.46
N LYS A 78 -5.35 2.38 16.65
CA LYS A 78 -4.10 2.25 17.37
C LYS A 78 -3.04 1.68 16.45
N VAL A 79 -2.05 2.51 16.12
CA VAL A 79 -0.91 2.14 15.28
C VAL A 79 0.39 2.39 16.03
N GLY A 80 1.39 1.58 15.74
CA GLY A 80 2.72 1.67 16.33
C GLY A 80 3.67 0.74 15.60
N VAL A 81 4.96 0.87 15.83
CA VAL A 81 5.98 0.02 15.19
C VAL A 81 6.90 -0.62 16.21
N ASP A 82 7.32 -1.84 15.89
CA ASP A 82 8.40 -2.55 16.55
C ASP A 82 9.58 -2.76 15.59
N GLY A 83 10.65 -3.40 16.07
CA GLY A 83 11.85 -3.65 15.29
C GLY A 83 11.62 -4.53 14.04
N ILE A 84 10.60 -5.39 14.05
CA ILE A 84 10.26 -6.26 12.92
C ILE A 84 9.38 -5.49 11.93
N SER A 85 8.33 -4.81 12.42
CA SER A 85 7.40 -4.04 11.57
C SER A 85 8.11 -2.98 10.75
N ILE A 86 9.09 -2.27 11.33
CA ILE A 86 9.80 -1.21 10.62
C ILE A 86 10.59 -1.74 9.41
N LEU A 87 11.14 -2.95 9.50
CA LEU A 87 11.82 -3.59 8.38
C LEU A 87 10.84 -3.91 7.24
N PHE A 88 9.65 -4.42 7.57
CA PHE A 88 8.62 -4.69 6.57
C PHE A 88 8.07 -3.41 5.93
N ILE A 89 7.95 -2.33 6.70
CA ILE A 89 7.56 -1.02 6.18
C ILE A 89 8.59 -0.51 5.16
N ILE A 90 9.89 -0.55 5.50
CA ILE A 90 10.96 -0.14 4.59
C ILE A 90 10.98 -1.02 3.35
N LEU A 91 10.84 -2.32 3.51
CA LEU A 91 10.79 -3.25 2.38
C LEU A 91 9.63 -2.94 1.44
N THR A 92 8.43 -2.70 1.98
CA THR A 92 7.24 -2.35 1.19
C THR A 92 7.44 -1.05 0.43
N THR A 93 7.89 0.01 1.12
CA THR A 93 8.13 1.31 0.50
C THR A 93 9.28 1.31 -0.49
N PHE A 94 10.24 0.39 -0.37
CA PHE A 94 11.33 0.18 -1.33
C PHE A 94 10.88 -0.55 -2.58
N ILE A 95 10.07 -1.61 -2.43
CA ILE A 95 9.60 -2.42 -3.57
C ILE A 95 8.64 -1.63 -4.46
N THR A 96 7.78 -0.77 -3.89
CA THR A 96 6.79 -0.02 -4.67
C THR A 96 7.39 0.83 -5.79
N PRO A 97 8.40 1.69 -5.58
CA PRO A 97 9.02 2.45 -6.68
C PRO A 97 9.69 1.54 -7.70
N LEU A 98 10.28 0.41 -7.30
CA LEU A 98 10.85 -0.57 -8.23
C LEU A 98 9.77 -1.17 -9.14
N CYS A 99 8.61 -1.53 -8.57
CA CYS A 99 7.48 -2.00 -9.35
C CYS A 99 7.00 -0.94 -10.35
N ILE A 100 6.89 0.33 -9.94
CA ILE A 100 6.48 1.43 -10.82
C ILE A 100 7.49 1.64 -11.96
N ILE A 101 8.78 1.53 -11.70
CA ILE A 101 9.84 1.64 -12.72
C ILE A 101 9.74 0.49 -13.72
N SER A 102 9.55 -0.73 -13.23
CA SER A 102 9.49 -1.96 -14.04
C SER A 102 8.31 -1.98 -15.03
N VAL A 103 7.25 -1.27 -14.75
CA VAL A 103 6.01 -1.22 -15.56
C VAL A 103 6.19 -0.61 -16.95
N ASN A 104 7.34 -0.03 -17.27
CA ASN A 104 7.54 0.81 -18.47
C ASN A 104 7.11 0.17 -19.80
N ASN A 105 7.27 -1.14 -19.97
CA ASN A 105 6.96 -1.86 -21.19
C ASN A 105 5.91 -2.97 -21.04
N SER A 106 5.60 -3.35 -19.80
CA SER A 106 4.76 -4.53 -19.52
C SER A 106 3.27 -4.22 -19.48
N VAL A 107 2.90 -3.00 -19.07
CA VAL A 107 1.50 -2.58 -18.94
C VAL A 107 1.18 -1.47 -19.95
N THR A 108 0.63 -1.84 -21.08
CA THR A 108 0.23 -0.90 -22.15
C THR A 108 -1.21 -0.42 -22.01
N LYS A 109 -2.09 -1.23 -21.39
CA LYS A 109 -3.51 -0.94 -21.22
C LYS A 109 -3.78 -0.46 -19.78
N ARG A 110 -4.56 0.62 -19.65
CA ARG A 110 -5.07 1.14 -18.35
C ARG A 110 -3.97 1.42 -17.31
N LEU A 111 -2.83 1.97 -17.74
CA LEU A 111 -1.66 2.21 -16.88
C LEU A 111 -2.01 3.03 -15.62
N ASN A 112 -2.84 4.07 -15.74
CA ASN A 112 -3.21 4.91 -14.61
C ASN A 112 -3.93 4.12 -13.51
N GLU A 113 -4.83 3.20 -13.88
CA GLU A 113 -5.57 2.36 -12.95
C GLU A 113 -4.63 1.37 -12.24
N PHE A 114 -3.65 0.85 -12.97
CA PHE A 114 -2.62 0.00 -12.41
C PHE A 114 -1.75 0.74 -11.36
N LEU A 115 -1.32 1.97 -11.67
CA LEU A 115 -0.54 2.79 -10.76
C LEU A 115 -1.34 3.17 -9.50
N ILE A 116 -2.63 3.49 -9.65
CA ILE A 116 -3.53 3.73 -8.52
C ILE A 116 -3.63 2.48 -7.65
N ALA A 117 -3.84 1.30 -8.26
CA ALA A 117 -3.95 0.05 -7.51
C ALA A 117 -2.67 -0.28 -6.73
N ILE A 118 -1.47 -0.03 -7.29
CA ILE A 118 -0.20 -0.21 -6.59
C ILE A 118 -0.07 0.72 -5.38
N LEU A 119 -0.38 2.02 -5.53
CA LEU A 119 -0.28 2.97 -4.43
C LEU A 119 -1.29 2.68 -3.32
N VAL A 120 -2.51 2.26 -3.68
CA VAL A 120 -3.53 1.84 -2.71
C VAL A 120 -3.09 0.57 -1.99
N MET A 121 -2.50 -0.39 -2.70
CA MET A 121 -1.94 -1.59 -2.09
C MET A 121 -0.81 -1.27 -1.10
N GLU A 122 0.10 -0.34 -1.45
CA GLU A 122 1.15 0.14 -0.54
C GLU A 122 0.55 0.70 0.76
N THR A 123 -0.49 1.55 0.66
CA THR A 123 -1.22 2.09 1.81
C THR A 123 -1.69 0.99 2.76
N PHE A 124 -2.38 -0.02 2.22
CA PHE A 124 -2.93 -1.09 3.04
C PHE A 124 -1.86 -1.98 3.65
N MET A 125 -0.80 -2.29 2.91
CA MET A 125 0.33 -3.08 3.43
C MET A 125 1.04 -2.38 4.59
N ILE A 126 1.31 -1.08 4.47
CA ILE A 126 1.90 -0.30 5.57
C ILE A 126 0.94 -0.27 6.76
N GLY A 127 -0.37 -0.08 6.52
CA GLY A 127 -1.40 -0.11 7.55
C GLY A 127 -1.43 -1.42 8.32
N VAL A 128 -1.31 -2.57 7.63
CA VAL A 128 -1.20 -3.90 8.26
C VAL A 128 0.00 -3.98 9.19
N PHE A 129 1.19 -3.53 8.76
CA PHE A 129 2.41 -3.62 9.56
C PHE A 129 2.45 -2.64 10.74
N CYS A 130 1.69 -1.56 10.68
CA CYS A 130 1.59 -0.58 11.77
C CYS A 130 0.48 -0.88 12.77
N SER A 131 -0.47 -1.76 12.46
CA SER A 131 -1.67 -1.96 13.29
C SER A 131 -1.35 -2.67 14.61
N LEU A 132 -1.76 -2.07 15.72
CA LEU A 132 -1.70 -2.66 17.07
C LEU A 132 -3.07 -3.14 17.57
N ASP A 133 -4.15 -2.78 16.89
CA ASP A 133 -5.51 -3.24 17.16
C ASP A 133 -5.90 -4.31 16.15
N LEU A 134 -6.50 -5.41 16.62
CA LEU A 134 -6.87 -6.54 15.77
C LEU A 134 -7.92 -6.18 14.71
N VAL A 135 -8.86 -5.30 15.06
CA VAL A 135 -9.90 -4.87 14.10
C VAL A 135 -9.30 -3.99 13.02
N VAL A 136 -8.42 -3.07 13.39
CA VAL A 136 -7.70 -2.20 12.44
C VAL A 136 -6.79 -3.03 11.52
N PHE A 137 -6.08 -4.01 12.09
CA PHE A 137 -5.28 -4.96 11.32
C PHE A 137 -6.14 -5.69 10.28
N TYR A 138 -7.26 -6.28 10.72
CA TYR A 138 -8.15 -7.02 9.83
C TYR A 138 -8.73 -6.15 8.71
N LEU A 139 -9.13 -4.91 9.03
CA LEU A 139 -9.63 -3.96 8.03
C LEU A 139 -8.60 -3.65 6.95
N PHE A 140 -7.35 -3.35 7.34
CA PHE A 140 -6.29 -3.09 6.37
C PHE A 140 -5.93 -4.34 5.54
N PHE A 141 -5.89 -5.50 6.18
CA PHE A 141 -5.62 -6.77 5.51
C PHE A 141 -6.68 -7.09 4.47
N GLU A 142 -7.96 -7.05 4.84
CA GLU A 142 -9.09 -7.31 3.94
C GLU A 142 -9.15 -6.30 2.79
N ALA A 143 -8.97 -5.01 3.11
CA ALA A 143 -8.95 -3.95 2.10
C ALA A 143 -7.79 -4.11 1.09
N GLY A 144 -6.65 -4.65 1.52
CA GLY A 144 -5.50 -4.94 0.66
C GLY A 144 -5.75 -6.02 -0.39
N LEU A 145 -6.69 -6.94 -0.13
CA LEU A 145 -7.06 -7.98 -1.09
C LEU A 145 -7.74 -7.39 -2.33
N ILE A 146 -8.47 -6.27 -2.20
CA ILE A 146 -9.19 -5.65 -3.32
C ILE A 146 -8.24 -5.19 -4.44
N PRO A 147 -7.23 -4.33 -4.19
CA PRO A 147 -6.28 -3.93 -5.24
C PRO A 147 -5.45 -5.11 -5.75
N MET A 148 -5.09 -6.07 -4.90
CA MET A 148 -4.39 -7.28 -5.32
C MET A 148 -5.22 -8.09 -6.33
N PHE A 149 -6.49 -8.33 -6.03
CA PHE A 149 -7.41 -9.02 -6.93
C PHE A 149 -7.57 -8.28 -8.26
N LEU A 150 -7.69 -6.94 -8.24
CA LEU A 150 -7.78 -6.13 -9.45
C LEU A 150 -6.50 -6.22 -10.30
N ILE A 151 -5.32 -6.17 -9.67
CA ILE A 151 -4.03 -6.27 -10.37
C ILE A 151 -3.92 -7.61 -11.07
N ILE A 152 -4.23 -8.71 -10.39
CA ILE A 152 -4.15 -10.06 -10.95
C ILE A 152 -5.22 -10.26 -12.03
N GLY A 153 -6.46 -9.81 -11.79
CA GLY A 153 -7.59 -10.04 -12.71
C GLY A 153 -7.50 -9.24 -14.01
N ILE A 154 -6.99 -8.01 -13.96
CA ILE A 154 -6.97 -7.12 -15.15
C ILE A 154 -5.64 -7.22 -15.91
N TRP A 155 -4.50 -7.33 -15.18
CA TRP A 155 -3.15 -7.30 -15.77
C TRP A 155 -2.40 -8.62 -15.63
N GLY A 156 -2.95 -9.60 -14.91
CA GLY A 156 -2.44 -10.98 -14.92
C GLY A 156 -2.46 -11.52 -16.35
N GLY A 157 -1.37 -12.15 -16.77
CA GLY A 157 -1.23 -12.72 -18.12
C GLY A 157 -2.27 -13.83 -18.42
N ALA A 158 -2.12 -14.52 -19.56
CA ALA A 158 -3.02 -15.61 -20.01
C ALA A 158 -3.22 -16.77 -18.99
N ARG A 159 -2.49 -16.76 -17.88
CA ARG A 159 -2.66 -17.67 -16.73
C ARG A 159 -3.61 -17.12 -15.64
N SER A 160 -4.29 -16.01 -15.87
CA SER A 160 -5.33 -15.51 -14.95
C SER A 160 -6.51 -16.49 -14.77
N CYS A 161 -6.58 -17.52 -15.59
CA CYS A 161 -7.46 -18.67 -15.41
C CYS A 161 -7.25 -19.38 -14.04
N LEU A 162 -6.09 -19.25 -13.43
CA LEU A 162 -5.81 -19.83 -12.11
C LEU A 162 -6.58 -19.17 -10.95
N LEU A 163 -7.19 -18.00 -11.16
CA LEU A 163 -8.10 -17.40 -10.18
C LEU A 163 -9.45 -18.12 -10.09
N TYR A 164 -9.83 -18.86 -11.14
CA TYR A 164 -11.04 -19.69 -11.17
C TYR A 164 -10.82 -21.10 -10.59
N THR A 165 -9.57 -21.53 -10.41
CA THR A 165 -9.26 -22.86 -9.86
C THR A 165 -9.20 -22.90 -8.34
N SER A 166 -9.62 -21.84 -7.64
CA SER A 166 -9.85 -21.92 -6.18
C SER A 166 -11.13 -22.73 -5.85
N ASP A 167 -12.00 -22.95 -6.79
CA ASP A 167 -13.04 -23.98 -6.72
C ASP A 167 -12.53 -25.28 -7.36
N ALA A 168 -11.75 -26.01 -6.59
CA ALA A 168 -11.09 -27.26 -6.97
C ALA A 168 -12.08 -28.45 -7.11
N ALA A 169 -13.22 -28.27 -7.69
CA ALA A 169 -14.18 -29.36 -7.88
C ALA A 169 -14.69 -29.55 -9.30
N ASP A 170 -14.36 -28.67 -10.27
CA ASP A 170 -14.85 -28.86 -11.64
C ASP A 170 -13.73 -28.57 -12.65
N ASP A 171 -12.85 -29.55 -12.76
CA ASP A 171 -11.80 -29.62 -13.77
C ASP A 171 -12.40 -30.13 -15.08
N SER A 172 -12.66 -29.23 -16.01
CA SER A 172 -12.56 -29.56 -17.44
C SER A 172 -12.75 -28.31 -18.30
N GLY A 173 -11.68 -27.78 -18.83
CA GLY A 173 -11.75 -26.91 -20.00
C GLY A 173 -11.05 -25.56 -19.92
N CYS A 174 -9.76 -25.58 -19.68
CA CYS A 174 -8.83 -24.54 -20.18
C CYS A 174 -7.88 -25.15 -21.17
#